data_a1e203749c0849779d549b3ff428f285
#
_entry.id   a1e203749c0849779d549b3ff428f285
#
_cell.length_a   1.000
_cell.length_b   1.000
_cell.length_c   1.000
_cell.angle_alpha   90.00
_cell.angle_beta   90.00
_cell.angle_gamma   90.00
#
_symmetry.space_group_name_H-M   'P 1'
#
loop_
_entity.id
_entity.type
_entity.pdbx_description
1 polymer ?
#
loop_
_entity_poly.entity_id
_entity_poly.type
_entity_poly.pdbx_seq_one_letter_code
_entity_poly.pdbx_strand_id
1 'polypeptide(L)'
;MSLGVLIADDQALVRAGFRLILDAETDLEVVGEAEDGYEAVAAARRLLPDIVLMDVRMPGLDGIEATRRLVEGQCPSKILMLTTFDMDEYVYESLRAGASGFLLKDVPPEQLVTGIHAVVSGEALLAPSATRRMIEEYVRRPPNAARPAPRELEQLTAREREVLVLMARGLSNAELAKEFVVSEATVKTHVAHVLAKLGLRDRVQAVVFAYESGVIRPSEA
;
A
#
# COMPACT_ATOMS: atom_id res chain seq x y z
N MET A 1 -11.55 -13.38 -14.86
CA MET A 1 -10.95 -13.97 -13.66
C MET A 1 -11.33 -13.09 -12.50
N SER A 2 -11.93 -13.64 -11.45
CA SER A 2 -12.21 -12.91 -10.21
C SER A 2 -10.93 -12.71 -9.39
N LEU A 3 -10.82 -11.58 -8.70
CA LEU A 3 -9.74 -11.30 -7.77
C LEU A 3 -10.06 -11.96 -6.42
N GLY A 4 -9.16 -12.78 -5.92
CA GLY A 4 -9.28 -13.44 -4.62
C GLY A 4 -9.00 -12.47 -3.46
N VAL A 5 -9.96 -12.30 -2.56
CA VAL A 5 -9.88 -11.41 -1.40
C VAL A 5 -9.88 -12.23 -0.12
N LEU A 6 -8.91 -12.03 0.77
CA LEU A 6 -8.91 -12.52 2.15
C LEU A 6 -9.33 -11.38 3.07
N ILE A 7 -10.29 -11.62 3.96
CA ILE A 7 -10.74 -10.64 4.97
C ILE A 7 -10.17 -11.03 6.33
N ALA A 8 -9.40 -10.15 6.96
CA ALA A 8 -8.83 -10.34 8.29
C ALA A 8 -9.27 -9.22 9.23
N ASP A 9 -10.14 -9.54 10.17
CA ASP A 9 -10.74 -8.62 11.13
C ASP A 9 -11.24 -9.42 12.35
N ASP A 10 -11.06 -8.94 13.57
CA ASP A 10 -11.50 -9.66 14.77
C ASP A 10 -13.03 -9.60 14.99
N GLN A 11 -13.71 -8.65 14.35
CA GLN A 11 -15.15 -8.42 14.49
C GLN A 11 -15.94 -9.18 13.42
N ALA A 12 -16.66 -10.23 13.81
CA ALA A 12 -17.47 -11.05 12.90
C ALA A 12 -18.50 -10.24 12.10
N LEU A 13 -19.08 -9.19 12.71
CA LEU A 13 -20.05 -8.33 12.01
C LEU A 13 -19.41 -7.51 10.90
N VAL A 14 -18.16 -7.05 11.10
CA VAL A 14 -17.40 -6.32 10.10
C VAL A 14 -17.02 -7.23 8.94
N ARG A 15 -16.53 -8.46 9.23
CA ARG A 15 -16.24 -9.46 8.18
C ARG A 15 -17.48 -9.77 7.34
N ALA A 16 -18.63 -10.00 8.00
CA ALA A 16 -19.89 -10.25 7.30
C ALA A 16 -20.32 -9.06 6.43
N GLY A 17 -20.12 -7.83 6.91
CA GLY A 17 -20.40 -6.61 6.15
C GLY A 17 -19.51 -6.48 4.89
N PHE A 18 -18.21 -6.69 5.02
CA PHE A 18 -17.30 -6.67 3.88
C PHE A 18 -17.61 -7.81 2.89
N ARG A 19 -17.88 -9.01 3.38
CA ARG A 19 -18.31 -10.13 2.51
C ARG A 19 -19.52 -9.75 1.68
N LEU A 20 -20.56 -9.17 2.30
CA LEU A 20 -21.78 -8.77 1.59
C LEU A 20 -21.49 -7.73 0.49
N ILE A 21 -20.58 -6.79 0.74
CA ILE A 21 -20.16 -5.79 -0.25
C ILE A 21 -19.43 -6.47 -1.40
N LEU A 22 -18.47 -7.35 -1.10
CA LEU A 22 -17.64 -8.01 -2.11
C LEU A 22 -18.41 -9.05 -2.92
N ASP A 23 -19.33 -9.78 -2.31
CA ASP A 23 -20.18 -10.77 -3.00
C ASP A 23 -21.19 -10.10 -3.99
N ALA A 24 -21.41 -8.80 -3.87
CA ALA A 24 -22.20 -8.04 -4.85
C ALA A 24 -21.44 -7.72 -6.14
N GLU A 25 -20.11 -7.84 -6.13
CA GLU A 25 -19.25 -7.59 -7.29
C GLU A 25 -18.95 -8.90 -8.04
N THR A 26 -19.00 -8.86 -9.38
CA THR A 26 -18.83 -10.06 -10.20
C THR A 26 -17.38 -10.47 -10.41
N ASP A 27 -16.46 -9.58 -10.14
CA ASP A 27 -15.02 -9.72 -10.37
C ASP A 27 -14.20 -9.81 -9.07
N LEU A 28 -14.87 -9.86 -7.90
CA LEU A 28 -14.26 -10.10 -6.60
C LEU A 28 -14.79 -11.41 -6.00
N GLU A 29 -13.93 -12.14 -5.29
CA GLU A 29 -14.29 -13.41 -4.64
C GLU A 29 -13.63 -13.48 -3.25
N VAL A 30 -14.42 -13.62 -2.20
CA VAL A 30 -13.90 -13.82 -0.84
C VAL A 30 -13.42 -15.27 -0.70
N VAL A 31 -12.09 -15.48 -0.80
CA VAL A 31 -11.46 -16.80 -0.73
C VAL A 31 -11.20 -17.29 0.68
N GLY A 32 -11.33 -16.42 1.70
CA GLY A 32 -11.17 -16.79 3.10
C GLY A 32 -11.42 -15.64 4.06
N GLU A 33 -11.51 -16.00 5.35
CA GLU A 33 -11.61 -15.07 6.48
C GLU A 33 -10.58 -15.46 7.55
N ALA A 34 -10.21 -14.49 8.39
CA ALA A 34 -9.33 -14.68 9.54
C ALA A 34 -9.82 -13.77 10.70
N GLU A 35 -9.69 -14.24 11.94
CA GLU A 35 -10.14 -13.52 13.14
C GLU A 35 -9.00 -12.87 13.91
N ASP A 36 -7.76 -13.21 13.56
CA ASP A 36 -6.54 -12.62 14.11
C ASP A 36 -5.41 -12.61 13.09
N GLY A 37 -4.29 -11.96 13.46
CA GLY A 37 -3.13 -11.86 12.57
C GLY A 37 -2.42 -13.19 12.32
N TYR A 38 -2.48 -14.17 13.24
CA TYR A 38 -1.88 -15.49 13.01
C TYR A 38 -2.64 -16.26 11.95
N GLU A 39 -3.98 -16.26 12.05
CA GLU A 39 -4.84 -16.86 11.04
C GLU A 39 -4.70 -16.17 9.69
N ALA A 40 -4.63 -14.82 9.69
CA ALA A 40 -4.44 -14.03 8.48
C ALA A 40 -3.15 -14.41 7.75
N VAL A 41 -2.01 -14.52 8.47
CA VAL A 41 -0.73 -14.95 7.90
C VAL A 41 -0.80 -16.38 7.37
N ALA A 42 -1.41 -17.31 8.12
CA ALA A 42 -1.54 -18.69 7.70
C ALA A 42 -2.45 -18.84 6.46
N ALA A 43 -3.60 -18.15 6.45
CA ALA A 43 -4.55 -18.15 5.35
C ALA A 43 -3.96 -17.52 4.09
N ALA A 44 -3.31 -16.37 4.18
CA ALA A 44 -2.69 -15.69 3.04
C ALA A 44 -1.61 -16.55 2.36
N ARG A 45 -0.77 -17.25 3.14
CA ARG A 45 0.25 -18.17 2.61
C ARG A 45 -0.34 -19.40 1.94
N ARG A 46 -1.45 -19.91 2.42
CA ARG A 46 -2.13 -21.09 1.89
C ARG A 46 -2.96 -20.78 0.67
N LEU A 47 -3.73 -19.68 0.70
CA LEU A 47 -4.74 -19.34 -0.30
C LEU A 47 -4.17 -18.48 -1.43
N LEU A 48 -3.05 -17.78 -1.17
CA LEU A 48 -2.41 -16.83 -2.09
C LEU A 48 -3.42 -15.87 -2.72
N PRO A 49 -4.23 -15.15 -1.90
CA PRO A 49 -5.20 -14.19 -2.44
C PRO A 49 -4.49 -13.07 -3.21
N ASP A 50 -5.18 -12.42 -4.14
CA ASP A 50 -4.65 -11.24 -4.81
C ASP A 50 -4.48 -10.08 -3.84
N ILE A 51 -5.40 -9.98 -2.86
CA ILE A 51 -5.39 -8.93 -1.85
C ILE A 51 -5.88 -9.45 -0.49
N VAL A 52 -5.27 -8.92 0.58
CA VAL A 52 -5.72 -9.10 1.97
C VAL A 52 -6.27 -7.77 2.47
N LEU A 53 -7.54 -7.76 2.89
CA LEU A 53 -8.12 -6.68 3.69
C LEU A 53 -7.74 -6.96 5.14
N MET A 54 -6.90 -6.12 5.73
CA MET A 54 -6.27 -6.38 7.02
C MET A 54 -6.66 -5.31 8.04
N ASP A 55 -7.38 -5.68 9.08
CA ASP A 55 -7.58 -4.77 10.20
C ASP A 55 -6.24 -4.46 10.89
N VAL A 56 -6.09 -3.21 11.31
CA VAL A 56 -4.90 -2.77 12.06
C VAL A 56 -4.86 -3.42 13.43
N ARG A 57 -6.00 -3.48 14.14
CA ARG A 57 -6.07 -3.97 15.51
C ARG A 57 -6.80 -5.30 15.61
N MET A 58 -6.04 -6.34 15.88
CA MET A 58 -6.56 -7.68 16.15
C MET A 58 -5.90 -8.26 17.42
N PRO A 59 -6.55 -9.18 18.13
CA PRO A 59 -5.98 -9.81 19.31
C PRO A 59 -4.78 -10.69 18.96
N GLY A 60 -3.85 -10.82 19.88
CA GLY A 60 -2.66 -11.67 19.73
C GLY A 60 -1.62 -11.07 18.78
N LEU A 61 -1.77 -11.25 17.50
CA LEU A 61 -0.95 -10.65 16.45
C LEU A 61 -1.74 -9.55 15.75
N ASP A 62 -1.31 -8.29 15.87
CA ASP A 62 -1.96 -7.18 15.18
C ASP A 62 -1.70 -7.20 13.67
N GLY A 63 -2.49 -6.41 12.91
CA GLY A 63 -2.40 -6.39 11.45
C GLY A 63 -1.10 -5.78 10.92
N ILE A 64 -0.46 -4.88 11.66
CA ILE A 64 0.83 -4.30 11.26
C ILE A 64 1.93 -5.35 11.31
N GLU A 65 1.99 -6.09 12.41
CA GLU A 65 2.97 -7.18 12.56
C GLU A 65 2.66 -8.36 11.62
N ALA A 66 1.37 -8.68 11.40
CA ALA A 66 0.95 -9.67 10.40
C ALA A 66 1.41 -9.27 9.00
N THR A 67 1.23 -7.99 8.63
CA THR A 67 1.73 -7.42 7.37
C THR A 67 3.23 -7.59 7.24
N ARG A 68 4.00 -7.23 8.27
CA ARG A 68 5.47 -7.40 8.28
C ARG A 68 5.89 -8.83 8.01
N ARG A 69 5.26 -9.81 8.67
CA ARG A 69 5.54 -11.25 8.48
C ARG A 69 5.17 -11.76 7.08
N LEU A 70 4.10 -11.23 6.48
CA LEU A 70 3.73 -11.57 5.10
C LEU A 70 4.78 -11.05 4.11
N VAL A 71 5.22 -9.81 4.29
CA VAL A 71 6.22 -9.16 3.43
C VAL A 71 7.59 -9.83 3.57
N GLU A 72 8.07 -10.07 4.79
CA GLU A 72 9.32 -10.79 5.06
C GLU A 72 9.28 -12.22 4.49
N GLY A 73 8.11 -12.87 4.56
CA GLY A 73 7.87 -14.17 3.96
C GLY A 73 7.65 -14.14 2.44
N GLN A 74 7.85 -13.01 1.78
CA GLN A 74 7.69 -12.81 0.34
C GLN A 74 6.31 -13.23 -0.20
N CYS A 75 5.26 -13.07 0.61
CA CYS A 75 3.89 -13.31 0.16
C CYS A 75 3.54 -12.34 -0.99
N PRO A 76 3.05 -12.83 -2.14
CA PRO A 76 2.78 -11.97 -3.30
C PRO A 76 1.53 -11.10 -3.13
N SER A 77 0.63 -11.48 -2.21
CA SER A 77 -0.64 -10.80 -1.97
C SER A 77 -0.43 -9.32 -1.64
N LYS A 78 -1.22 -8.45 -2.22
CA LYS A 78 -1.29 -7.04 -1.81
C LYS A 78 -1.98 -6.94 -0.45
N ILE A 79 -1.66 -5.91 0.32
CA ILE A 79 -2.23 -5.73 1.66
C ILE A 79 -2.85 -4.34 1.74
N LEU A 80 -4.18 -4.29 1.91
CA LEU A 80 -4.94 -3.08 2.14
C LEU A 80 -5.34 -3.02 3.62
N MET A 81 -4.73 -2.10 4.35
CA MET A 81 -5.03 -1.92 5.76
C MET A 81 -6.37 -1.22 5.95
N LEU A 82 -7.17 -1.71 6.89
CA LEU A 82 -8.45 -1.15 7.29
C LEU A 82 -8.43 -0.75 8.76
N THR A 83 -9.00 0.40 9.11
CA THR A 83 -9.11 0.84 10.50
C THR A 83 -10.35 1.68 10.74
N THR A 84 -10.84 1.66 11.97
CA THR A 84 -11.90 2.57 12.43
C THR A 84 -11.36 3.90 12.92
N PHE A 85 -10.06 4.02 13.17
CA PHE A 85 -9.45 5.19 13.77
C PHE A 85 -8.50 5.90 12.80
N ASP A 86 -8.72 7.20 12.70
CA ASP A 86 -7.93 8.11 11.90
C ASP A 86 -6.67 8.57 12.69
N MET A 87 -5.84 7.59 13.11
CA MET A 87 -4.60 7.88 13.85
C MET A 87 -3.41 7.83 12.88
N ASP A 88 -2.79 8.96 12.65
CA ASP A 88 -1.65 9.16 11.74
C ASP A 88 -0.52 8.14 11.95
N GLU A 89 -0.29 7.75 13.22
CA GLU A 89 0.73 6.78 13.59
C GLU A 89 0.50 5.40 12.95
N TYR A 90 -0.75 4.92 12.90
CA TYR A 90 -1.07 3.63 12.30
C TYR A 90 -0.92 3.62 10.78
N VAL A 91 -1.23 4.74 10.12
CA VAL A 91 -1.00 4.88 8.68
C VAL A 91 0.48 4.70 8.37
N TYR A 92 1.34 5.46 9.06
CA TYR A 92 2.78 5.42 8.85
C TYR A 92 3.39 4.02 9.13
N GLU A 93 3.08 3.43 10.30
CA GLU A 93 3.61 2.11 10.67
C GLU A 93 3.10 1.00 9.74
N SER A 94 1.84 1.07 9.29
CA SER A 94 1.28 0.13 8.31
C SER A 94 2.03 0.17 6.99
N LEU A 95 2.28 1.37 6.47
CA LEU A 95 3.00 1.55 5.21
C LEU A 95 4.47 1.11 5.33
N ARG A 96 5.12 1.39 6.47
CA ARG A 96 6.48 0.88 6.76
C ARG A 96 6.54 -0.64 6.89
N ALA A 97 5.49 -1.27 7.42
CA ALA A 97 5.40 -2.71 7.47
C ALA A 97 5.25 -3.37 6.09
N GLY A 98 4.95 -2.58 5.05
CA GLY A 98 4.85 -3.03 3.67
C GLY A 98 3.42 -3.11 3.14
N ALA A 99 2.46 -2.43 3.78
CA ALA A 99 1.11 -2.32 3.25
C ALA A 99 1.11 -1.63 1.88
N SER A 100 0.22 -2.07 1.01
CA SER A 100 0.03 -1.56 -0.35
C SER A 100 -1.02 -0.45 -0.43
N GLY A 101 -1.75 -0.21 0.67
CA GLY A 101 -2.76 0.81 0.80
C GLY A 101 -3.36 0.87 2.20
N PHE A 102 -4.19 1.90 2.41
CA PHE A 102 -4.85 2.15 3.69
C PHE A 102 -6.22 2.80 3.45
N LEU A 103 -7.27 2.31 4.11
CA LEU A 103 -8.61 2.87 4.09
C LEU A 103 -9.22 2.88 5.50
N LEU A 104 -10.18 3.77 5.70
CA LEU A 104 -11.05 3.73 6.88
C LEU A 104 -12.15 2.67 6.68
N LYS A 105 -12.57 1.99 7.75
CA LYS A 105 -13.64 0.97 7.69
C LYS A 105 -15.03 1.56 7.41
N ASP A 106 -15.20 2.87 7.61
CA ASP A 106 -16.45 3.61 7.41
C ASP A 106 -16.58 4.21 5.98
N VAL A 107 -15.63 3.91 5.07
CA VAL A 107 -15.75 4.36 3.68
C VAL A 107 -16.98 3.73 3.00
N PRO A 108 -17.61 4.46 2.06
CA PRO A 108 -18.66 3.89 1.23
C PRO A 108 -18.23 2.60 0.50
N PRO A 109 -19.14 1.63 0.29
CA PRO A 109 -18.84 0.38 -0.41
C PRO A 109 -18.08 0.57 -1.75
N GLU A 110 -18.49 1.55 -2.54
CA GLU A 110 -17.87 1.86 -3.84
C GLU A 110 -16.41 2.31 -3.69
N GLN A 111 -16.07 2.97 -2.58
CA GLN A 111 -14.68 3.37 -2.31
C GLN A 111 -13.82 2.18 -1.89
N LEU A 112 -14.37 1.22 -1.14
CA LEU A 112 -13.68 -0.02 -0.81
C LEU A 112 -13.34 -0.81 -2.09
N VAL A 113 -14.32 -1.03 -2.95
CA VAL A 113 -14.15 -1.74 -4.23
C VAL A 113 -13.13 -1.03 -5.13
N THR A 114 -13.26 0.29 -5.28
CA THR A 114 -12.30 1.11 -6.03
C THR A 114 -10.88 0.99 -5.45
N GLY A 115 -10.75 1.03 -4.13
CA GLY A 115 -9.49 0.88 -3.43
C GLY A 115 -8.83 -0.48 -3.66
N ILE A 116 -9.61 -1.57 -3.64
CA ILE A 116 -9.14 -2.93 -3.96
C ILE A 116 -8.55 -2.97 -5.37
N HIS A 117 -9.30 -2.50 -6.36
CA HIS A 117 -8.83 -2.49 -7.75
C HIS A 117 -7.56 -1.64 -7.94
N ALA A 118 -7.52 -0.45 -7.33
CA ALA A 118 -6.36 0.44 -7.38
C ALA A 118 -5.11 -0.20 -6.76
N VAL A 119 -5.27 -0.91 -5.64
CA VAL A 119 -4.17 -1.62 -4.98
C VAL A 119 -3.66 -2.78 -5.83
N VAL A 120 -4.57 -3.60 -6.37
CA VAL A 120 -4.20 -4.78 -7.18
C VAL A 120 -3.57 -4.36 -8.51
N SER A 121 -4.09 -3.31 -9.17
CA SER A 121 -3.50 -2.76 -10.42
C SER A 121 -2.14 -2.09 -10.21
N GLY A 122 -1.72 -1.86 -8.96
CA GLY A 122 -0.50 -1.12 -8.63
C GLY A 122 -0.61 0.39 -8.87
N GLU A 123 -1.81 0.87 -9.15
CA GLU A 123 -2.15 2.29 -9.33
C GLU A 123 -2.56 2.95 -8.01
N ALA A 124 -2.47 2.22 -6.90
CA ALA A 124 -2.89 2.70 -5.59
C ALA A 124 -2.24 4.06 -5.29
N LEU A 125 -3.07 5.07 -5.39
CA LEU A 125 -2.83 6.36 -4.81
C LEU A 125 -3.14 6.20 -3.33
N LEU A 126 -2.17 6.45 -2.48
CA LEU A 126 -2.51 6.89 -1.14
C LEU A 126 -3.47 8.06 -1.33
N ALA A 127 -4.66 8.02 -0.72
CA ALA A 127 -5.52 9.19 -0.74
C ALA A 127 -4.65 10.41 -0.36
N PRO A 128 -4.84 11.59 -0.97
CA PRO A 128 -4.03 12.77 -0.67
C PRO A 128 -3.90 13.04 0.83
N SER A 129 -4.94 12.71 1.60
CA SER A 129 -4.94 12.74 3.07
C SER A 129 -3.96 11.74 3.68
N ALA A 130 -3.89 10.50 3.19
CA ALA A 130 -2.96 9.47 3.70
C ALA A 130 -1.50 9.81 3.34
N THR A 131 -1.26 10.32 2.14
CA THR A 131 0.07 10.83 1.74
C THR A 131 0.50 12.00 2.63
N ARG A 132 -0.40 12.96 2.87
CA ARG A 132 -0.13 14.10 3.77
C ARG A 132 0.20 13.64 5.18
N ARG A 133 -0.56 12.71 5.74
CA ARG A 133 -0.32 12.14 7.08
C ARG A 133 1.00 11.41 7.18
N MET A 134 1.35 10.63 6.16
CA MET A 134 2.64 9.98 6.09
C MET A 134 3.78 11.02 6.11
N ILE A 135 3.63 12.13 5.38
CA ILE A 135 4.58 13.23 5.37
C ILE A 135 4.67 13.88 6.75
N GLU A 136 3.53 14.20 7.38
CA GLU A 136 3.47 14.85 8.69
C GLU A 136 4.12 13.98 9.78
N GLU A 137 3.87 12.67 9.78
CA GLU A 137 4.48 11.76 10.74
C GLU A 137 5.99 11.56 10.47
N TYR A 138 6.39 11.52 9.21
CA TYR A 138 7.81 11.51 8.85
C TYR A 138 8.54 12.77 9.35
N VAL A 139 7.89 13.94 9.29
CA VAL A 139 8.44 15.20 9.84
C VAL A 139 8.57 15.14 11.35
N ARG A 140 7.59 14.55 12.03
CA ARG A 140 7.60 14.41 13.49
C ARG A 140 8.65 13.45 14.01
N ARG A 141 8.95 12.41 13.22
CA ARG A 141 9.93 11.35 13.54
C ARG A 141 11.01 11.28 12.46
N PRO A 142 11.89 12.30 12.34
CA PRO A 142 12.93 12.26 11.33
C PRO A 142 13.75 10.98 11.53
N PRO A 143 14.05 10.25 10.46
CA PRO A 143 14.93 9.09 10.57
C PRO A 143 16.25 9.56 11.17
N ASN A 144 16.77 8.76 12.10
CA ASN A 144 18.06 8.99 12.77
C ASN A 144 19.10 9.44 11.75
N ALA A 145 19.67 10.62 11.99
CA ALA A 145 20.70 11.33 11.23
C ALA A 145 21.27 10.61 10.00
N ALA A 146 21.10 11.27 8.83
CA ALA A 146 21.90 11.07 7.63
C ALA A 146 22.31 9.60 7.35
N ARG A 147 21.33 8.74 6.98
CA ARG A 147 21.71 7.54 6.23
C ARG A 147 22.29 8.01 4.90
N PRO A 148 23.48 7.54 4.50
CA PRO A 148 23.97 7.78 3.15
C PRO A 148 22.89 7.32 2.17
N ALA A 149 22.71 8.07 1.07
CA ALA A 149 21.73 7.70 0.04
C ALA A 149 21.91 6.22 -0.30
N PRO A 150 20.84 5.42 -0.30
CA PRO A 150 20.95 4.00 -0.59
C PRO A 150 21.63 3.79 -1.94
N ARG A 151 22.54 2.82 -2.04
CA ARG A 151 23.26 2.50 -3.30
C ARG A 151 22.29 2.16 -4.43
N GLU A 152 21.12 1.69 -4.08
CA GLU A 152 20.03 1.39 -5.01
C GLU A 152 19.61 2.61 -5.84
N LEU A 153 19.72 3.82 -5.28
CA LEU A 153 19.42 5.06 -6.01
C LEU A 153 20.40 5.34 -7.17
N GLU A 154 21.62 4.82 -7.10
CA GLU A 154 22.61 4.95 -8.16
C GLU A 154 22.25 4.12 -9.42
N GLN A 155 21.38 3.11 -9.25
CA GLN A 155 20.90 2.25 -10.35
C GLN A 155 19.80 2.93 -11.18
N LEU A 156 19.20 3.99 -10.67
CA LEU A 156 18.17 4.74 -11.37
C LEU A 156 18.79 5.68 -12.40
N THR A 157 18.26 5.66 -13.61
CA THR A 157 18.55 6.72 -14.60
C THR A 157 17.99 8.06 -14.11
N ALA A 158 18.42 9.17 -14.70
CA ALA A 158 17.89 10.50 -14.38
C ALA A 158 16.37 10.55 -14.50
N ARG A 159 15.79 9.93 -15.56
CA ARG A 159 14.36 9.88 -15.80
C ARG A 159 13.60 9.05 -14.76
N GLU A 160 14.14 7.90 -14.36
CA GLU A 160 13.55 7.07 -13.31
C GLU A 160 13.59 7.76 -11.94
N ARG A 161 14.63 8.54 -11.68
CA ARG A 161 14.71 9.36 -10.46
C ARG A 161 13.68 10.48 -10.45
N GLU A 162 13.46 11.17 -11.57
CA GLU A 162 12.39 12.17 -11.72
C GLU A 162 11.01 11.52 -11.48
N VAL A 163 10.76 10.34 -12.07
CA VAL A 163 9.53 9.56 -11.85
C VAL A 163 9.35 9.26 -10.36
N LEU A 164 10.38 8.77 -9.67
CA LEU A 164 10.33 8.48 -8.23
C LEU A 164 9.96 9.71 -7.40
N VAL A 165 10.58 10.87 -7.68
CA VAL A 165 10.28 12.14 -7.00
C VAL A 165 8.82 12.56 -7.19
N LEU A 166 8.33 12.51 -8.43
CA LEU A 166 6.95 12.92 -8.71
C LEU A 166 5.92 11.91 -8.17
N MET A 167 6.24 10.61 -8.17
CA MET A 167 5.44 9.61 -7.47
C MET A 167 5.34 9.91 -5.98
N ALA A 168 6.45 10.29 -5.35
CA ALA A 168 6.48 10.63 -3.92
C ALA A 168 5.75 11.94 -3.61
N ARG A 169 5.57 12.82 -4.60
CA ARG A 169 4.70 14.00 -4.52
C ARG A 169 3.20 13.68 -4.74
N GLY A 170 2.87 12.41 -5.00
CA GLY A 170 1.49 11.94 -5.15
C GLY A 170 0.92 12.04 -6.55
N LEU A 171 1.71 12.34 -7.60
CA LEU A 171 1.20 12.41 -8.96
C LEU A 171 0.77 11.02 -9.47
N SER A 172 -0.40 10.92 -10.07
CA SER A 172 -0.90 9.73 -10.77
C SER A 172 -0.12 9.45 -12.07
N ASN A 173 -0.28 8.27 -12.65
CA ASN A 173 0.32 7.97 -13.96
C ASN A 173 -0.17 8.91 -15.06
N ALA A 174 -1.44 9.33 -15.02
CA ALA A 174 -2.01 10.30 -15.96
C ALA A 174 -1.37 11.70 -15.80
N GLU A 175 -1.11 12.14 -14.57
CA GLU A 175 -0.45 13.42 -14.29
C GLU A 175 1.04 13.36 -14.68
N LEU A 176 1.73 12.26 -14.38
CA LEU A 176 3.10 12.01 -14.83
C LEU A 176 3.20 12.02 -16.38
N ALA A 177 2.21 11.43 -17.07
CA ALA A 177 2.17 11.41 -18.53
C ALA A 177 2.06 12.82 -19.11
N LYS A 178 1.25 13.68 -18.49
CA LYS A 178 1.13 15.11 -18.86
C LYS A 178 2.43 15.88 -18.59
N GLU A 179 3.01 15.71 -17.40
CA GLU A 179 4.25 16.38 -17.00
C GLU A 179 5.42 16.04 -17.94
N PHE A 180 5.50 14.77 -18.32
CA PHE A 180 6.57 14.28 -19.18
C PHE A 180 6.28 14.35 -20.67
N VAL A 181 5.07 14.71 -21.06
CA VAL A 181 4.59 14.76 -22.47
C VAL A 181 4.78 13.39 -23.16
N VAL A 182 4.35 12.32 -22.48
CA VAL A 182 4.41 10.92 -22.98
C VAL A 182 3.08 10.22 -22.76
N SER A 183 2.95 8.97 -23.24
CA SER A 183 1.76 8.16 -22.97
C SER A 183 1.78 7.59 -21.55
N GLU A 184 0.60 7.30 -20.98
CA GLU A 184 0.50 6.60 -19.69
C GLU A 184 1.16 5.22 -19.73
N ALA A 185 1.14 4.52 -20.87
CA ALA A 185 1.83 3.25 -21.05
C ALA A 185 3.36 3.40 -20.86
N THR A 186 3.94 4.51 -21.36
CA THR A 186 5.36 4.84 -21.15
C THR A 186 5.64 5.11 -19.68
N VAL A 187 4.77 5.84 -18.99
CA VAL A 187 4.89 6.08 -17.56
C VAL A 187 4.83 4.78 -16.77
N LYS A 188 3.86 3.90 -17.05
CA LYS A 188 3.75 2.57 -16.41
C LYS A 188 5.05 1.78 -16.55
N THR A 189 5.70 1.84 -17.70
CA THR A 189 7.01 1.19 -17.93
C THR A 189 8.10 1.79 -17.04
N HIS A 190 8.17 3.13 -16.94
CA HIS A 190 9.15 3.77 -16.06
C HIS A 190 8.91 3.44 -14.58
N VAL A 191 7.65 3.46 -14.14
CA VAL A 191 7.27 3.05 -12.77
C VAL A 191 7.69 1.61 -12.50
N ALA A 192 7.38 0.68 -13.41
CA ALA A 192 7.78 -0.73 -13.27
C ALA A 192 9.31 -0.88 -13.16
N HIS A 193 10.09 -0.15 -13.96
CA HIS A 193 11.54 -0.17 -13.89
C HIS A 193 12.06 0.40 -12.54
N VAL A 194 11.47 1.50 -12.04
CA VAL A 194 11.81 2.04 -10.72
C VAL A 194 11.58 1.00 -9.63
N LEU A 195 10.39 0.39 -9.61
CA LEU A 195 10.04 -0.64 -8.61
C LEU A 195 10.99 -1.84 -8.68
N ALA A 196 11.27 -2.35 -9.89
CA ALA A 196 12.15 -3.48 -10.08
C ALA A 196 13.60 -3.19 -9.64
N LYS A 197 14.16 -2.02 -9.99
CA LYS A 197 15.53 -1.64 -9.63
C LYS A 197 15.71 -1.39 -8.13
N LEU A 198 14.67 -0.90 -7.46
CA LEU A 198 14.69 -0.64 -6.03
C LEU A 198 14.20 -1.86 -5.20
N GLY A 199 13.77 -2.95 -5.85
CA GLY A 199 13.24 -4.14 -5.17
C GLY A 199 11.93 -3.87 -4.41
N LEU A 200 11.12 -2.93 -4.88
CA LEU A 200 9.89 -2.49 -4.22
C LEU A 200 8.68 -3.21 -4.82
N ARG A 201 7.74 -3.61 -3.98
CA ARG A 201 6.59 -4.40 -4.38
C ARG A 201 5.47 -3.59 -5.06
N ASP A 202 5.37 -2.30 -4.80
CA ASP A 202 4.36 -1.41 -5.36
C ASP A 202 4.72 0.07 -5.21
N ARG A 203 3.85 0.94 -5.76
CA ARG A 203 4.00 2.38 -5.77
C ARG A 203 4.05 2.99 -4.36
N VAL A 204 3.27 2.45 -3.43
CA VAL A 204 3.22 2.93 -2.05
C VAL A 204 4.58 2.76 -1.40
N GLN A 205 5.21 1.61 -1.61
CA GLN A 205 6.55 1.33 -1.11
C GLN A 205 7.61 2.24 -1.76
N ALA A 206 7.42 2.66 -3.01
CA ALA A 206 8.29 3.66 -3.64
C ALA A 206 8.17 5.04 -2.98
N VAL A 207 6.96 5.43 -2.58
CA VAL A 207 6.73 6.67 -1.83
C VAL A 207 7.42 6.60 -0.45
N VAL A 208 7.20 5.53 0.31
CA VAL A 208 7.87 5.30 1.62
C VAL A 208 9.39 5.38 1.46
N PHE A 209 9.93 4.65 0.48
CA PHE A 209 11.37 4.63 0.19
C PHE A 209 11.92 6.02 -0.13
N ALA A 210 11.22 6.83 -0.94
CA ALA A 210 11.66 8.17 -1.33
C ALA A 210 11.79 9.12 -0.13
N TYR A 211 10.86 9.01 0.84
CA TYR A 211 10.94 9.77 2.09
C TYR A 211 12.03 9.22 3.02
N GLU A 212 12.10 7.92 3.25
CA GLU A 212 13.09 7.31 4.14
C GLU A 212 14.53 7.49 3.66
N SER A 213 14.75 7.49 2.34
CA SER A 213 16.07 7.72 1.73
C SER A 213 16.46 9.20 1.60
N GLY A 214 15.53 10.12 1.93
CA GLY A 214 15.76 11.56 1.81
C GLY A 214 15.83 12.08 0.36
N VAL A 215 15.35 11.31 -0.61
CA VAL A 215 15.20 11.74 -2.03
C VAL A 215 14.24 12.91 -2.12
N ILE A 216 13.22 12.92 -1.28
CA ILE A 216 12.29 14.04 -1.12
C ILE A 216 12.21 14.44 0.35
N ARG A 217 12.07 15.73 0.59
CA ARG A 217 11.86 16.28 1.94
C ARG A 217 10.46 16.86 2.04
N PRO A 218 9.83 16.82 3.23
CA PRO A 218 8.47 17.31 3.43
C PRO A 218 8.24 18.78 3.06
N SER A 219 9.28 19.60 3.06
CA SER A 219 9.22 21.00 2.66
C SER A 219 9.25 21.23 1.14
N GLU A 220 9.41 20.18 0.36
CA GLU A 220 9.53 20.22 -1.12
C GLU A 220 8.32 19.54 -1.81
N ALA A 221 7.32 19.14 -1.03
CA ALA A 221 6.12 18.43 -1.53
C ALA A 221 4.92 19.37 -1.72
#